data_36bbff7d9d394047329fc5a6528a1062
#
_entry.id   36bbff7d9d394047329fc5a6528a1062
#
_cell.length_a   1.000
_cell.length_b   1.000
_cell.length_c   1.000
_cell.angle_alpha   90.00
_cell.angle_beta   90.00
_cell.angle_gamma   90.00
#
_symmetry.space_group_name_H-M   'P 1'
#
loop_
_entity.id
_entity.type
_entity.pdbx_description
1 polymer ?
#
loop_
_entity_poly.entity_id
_entity_poly.type
_entity_poly.pdbx_seq_one_letter_code
_entity_poly.pdbx_strand_id
1 'polypeptide(L)'
;MSHSGKSPLPLSGHPLVTLRQLERSDAPAWYAYLADPAVVEHTSWALRSADDLQANFDDYASAGPASSIRLAVVLRDGGQLAGTIGFNAISPQHRTAEIAYDLAPAVWGQGVATSVVNAVVDWGFQRLGFLRIQATVLESNERSIRVLERCAFEREGYLRCYRQIRGRSGNFWLYARIAAAR
;
A
#
# COMPACT_ATOMS: atom_id res chain seq x y z
N MET A 1 20.64 -10.06 -22.59
CA MET A 1 20.44 -11.15 -21.64
C MET A 1 19.23 -10.81 -20.77
N SER A 2 18.11 -11.43 -21.10
CA SER A 2 16.79 -11.14 -20.48
C SER A 2 16.71 -11.84 -19.13
N HIS A 3 16.89 -11.09 -18.03
CA HIS A 3 16.55 -11.59 -16.69
C HIS A 3 15.11 -11.20 -16.38
N SER A 4 14.17 -11.96 -16.93
CA SER A 4 12.76 -11.97 -16.49
C SER A 4 12.62 -12.78 -15.18
N GLY A 5 13.38 -12.44 -14.17
CA GLY A 5 13.24 -12.98 -12.82
C GLY A 5 12.49 -11.98 -11.97
N LYS A 6 11.18 -12.18 -11.75
CA LYS A 6 10.45 -11.40 -10.74
C LYS A 6 11.22 -11.56 -9.42
N SER A 7 11.67 -10.45 -8.84
CA SER A 7 12.31 -10.49 -7.51
C SER A 7 11.41 -11.24 -6.52
N PRO A 8 11.97 -12.08 -5.65
CA PRO A 8 11.16 -12.78 -4.65
C PRO A 8 10.39 -11.76 -3.81
N LEU A 9 9.12 -12.10 -3.51
CA LEU A 9 8.26 -11.25 -2.70
C LEU A 9 8.78 -11.12 -1.27
N PRO A 10 8.50 -10.00 -0.60
CA PRO A 10 8.93 -9.81 0.79
C PRO A 10 8.20 -10.78 1.73
N LEU A 11 8.89 -11.21 2.77
CA LEU A 11 8.24 -11.88 3.91
C LEU A 11 7.55 -10.82 4.76
N SER A 12 6.32 -11.09 5.22
CA SER A 12 5.52 -10.12 5.99
C SER A 12 6.16 -9.67 7.31
N GLY A 13 7.06 -10.48 7.88
CA GLY A 13 7.62 -10.26 9.21
C GLY A 13 6.60 -10.44 10.35
N HIS A 14 5.39 -10.89 10.08
CA HIS A 14 4.31 -11.02 11.07
C HIS A 14 3.78 -12.46 11.14
N PRO A 15 3.54 -13.01 12.37
CA PRO A 15 3.10 -14.41 12.52
C PRO A 15 1.71 -14.68 11.93
N LEU A 16 0.81 -13.70 11.94
CA LEU A 16 -0.59 -13.88 11.50
C LEU A 16 -0.77 -13.84 9.99
N VAL A 17 0.11 -13.17 9.27
CA VAL A 17 -0.10 -12.89 7.84
C VAL A 17 1.09 -13.25 6.98
N THR A 18 0.85 -13.45 5.69
CA THR A 18 1.87 -13.57 4.65
C THR A 18 1.53 -12.63 3.49
N LEU A 19 2.49 -12.43 2.60
CA LEU A 19 2.34 -11.61 1.40
C LEU A 19 2.41 -12.50 0.16
N ARG A 20 1.50 -12.27 -0.78
CA ARG A 20 1.52 -12.85 -2.11
C ARG A 20 1.13 -11.83 -3.18
N GLN A 21 1.26 -12.19 -4.43
CA GLN A 21 0.71 -11.37 -5.51
C GLN A 21 -0.81 -11.22 -5.32
N LEU A 22 -1.32 -10.00 -5.51
CA LEU A 22 -2.77 -9.77 -5.57
C LEU A 22 -3.30 -10.30 -6.90
N GLU A 23 -4.41 -11.02 -6.86
CA GLU A 23 -5.04 -11.66 -8.01
C GLU A 23 -6.45 -11.13 -8.24
N ARG A 24 -6.96 -11.22 -9.49
CA ARG A 24 -8.33 -10.78 -9.79
C ARG A 24 -9.40 -11.52 -8.99
N SER A 25 -9.13 -12.75 -8.63
CA SER A 25 -9.98 -13.57 -7.75
C SER A 25 -10.13 -13.00 -6.35
N ASP A 26 -9.23 -12.08 -5.93
CA ASP A 26 -9.33 -11.39 -4.63
C ASP A 26 -10.36 -10.24 -4.62
N ALA A 27 -10.83 -9.79 -5.79
CA ALA A 27 -11.71 -8.62 -5.89
C ALA A 27 -12.96 -8.70 -5.00
N PRO A 28 -13.69 -9.82 -4.91
CA PRO A 28 -14.85 -9.92 -4.01
C PRO A 28 -14.47 -9.76 -2.53
N ALA A 29 -13.38 -10.38 -2.09
CA ALA A 29 -12.91 -10.28 -0.71
C ALA A 29 -12.35 -8.90 -0.40
N TRP A 30 -11.67 -8.26 -1.37
CA TRP A 30 -11.18 -6.90 -1.25
C TRP A 30 -12.34 -5.91 -1.12
N TYR A 31 -13.32 -6.00 -2.03
CA TYR A 31 -14.51 -5.17 -1.97
C TYR A 31 -15.28 -5.35 -0.65
N ALA A 32 -15.40 -6.58 -0.15
CA ALA A 32 -16.18 -6.87 1.05
C ALA A 32 -15.72 -6.04 2.27
N TYR A 33 -14.41 -5.88 2.50
CA TYR A 33 -13.95 -5.04 3.61
C TYR A 33 -13.84 -3.55 3.23
N LEU A 34 -13.64 -3.20 1.94
CA LEU A 34 -13.69 -1.80 1.49
C LEU A 34 -15.11 -1.23 1.51
N ALA A 35 -16.15 -2.06 1.56
CA ALA A 35 -17.52 -1.64 1.76
C ALA A 35 -17.79 -1.17 3.20
N ASP A 36 -16.91 -1.51 4.16
CA ASP A 36 -17.02 -1.01 5.53
C ASP A 36 -16.64 0.50 5.58
N PRO A 37 -17.57 1.38 6.01
CA PRO A 37 -17.31 2.81 6.11
C PRO A 37 -16.06 3.16 6.94
N ALA A 38 -15.75 2.38 8.00
CA ALA A 38 -14.60 2.63 8.86
C ALA A 38 -13.27 2.37 8.14
N VAL A 39 -13.24 1.51 7.11
CA VAL A 39 -12.05 1.23 6.30
C VAL A 39 -11.79 2.37 5.32
N VAL A 40 -12.85 2.86 4.68
CA VAL A 40 -12.72 3.86 3.62
C VAL A 40 -12.85 5.30 4.11
N GLU A 41 -13.08 5.52 5.40
CA GLU A 41 -13.27 6.85 6.00
C GLU A 41 -12.22 7.87 5.57
N HIS A 42 -10.97 7.44 5.49
CA HIS A 42 -9.82 8.30 5.18
C HIS A 42 -9.25 8.08 3.77
N THR A 43 -10.02 7.42 2.90
CA THR A 43 -9.58 7.12 1.53
C THR A 43 -10.45 7.83 0.50
N SER A 44 -9.97 7.90 -0.74
CA SER A 44 -10.74 8.36 -1.89
C SER A 44 -11.58 7.26 -2.55
N TRP A 45 -11.63 6.05 -1.98
CA TRP A 45 -12.43 4.96 -2.52
C TRP A 45 -13.93 5.32 -2.52
N ALA A 46 -14.57 5.10 -3.66
CA ALA A 46 -16.01 5.31 -3.88
C ALA A 46 -16.55 4.13 -4.69
N LEU A 47 -16.35 2.91 -4.18
CA LEU A 47 -16.72 1.67 -4.86
C LEU A 47 -18.19 1.35 -4.66
N ARG A 48 -18.85 0.87 -5.72
CA ARG A 48 -20.26 0.41 -5.74
C ARG A 48 -20.33 -1.11 -5.81
N SER A 49 -19.29 -1.75 -6.40
CA SER A 49 -19.19 -3.19 -6.55
C SER A 49 -17.73 -3.63 -6.65
N ALA A 50 -17.48 -4.93 -6.60
CA ALA A 50 -16.17 -5.51 -6.85
C ALA A 50 -15.66 -5.24 -8.29
N ASP A 51 -16.57 -5.01 -9.24
CA ASP A 51 -16.20 -4.72 -10.63
C ASP A 51 -15.49 -3.37 -10.77
N ASP A 52 -15.76 -2.42 -9.88
CA ASP A 52 -15.08 -1.12 -9.87
C ASP A 52 -13.56 -1.26 -9.57
N LEU A 53 -13.11 -2.42 -9.08
CA LEU A 53 -11.70 -2.72 -8.86
C LEU A 53 -10.98 -3.24 -10.12
N GLN A 54 -11.70 -3.58 -11.21
CA GLN A 54 -11.08 -4.19 -12.39
C GLN A 54 -10.02 -3.32 -13.05
N ALA A 55 -10.25 -2.01 -13.14
CA ALA A 55 -9.27 -1.07 -13.69
C ALA A 55 -7.95 -1.07 -12.91
N ASN A 56 -7.99 -1.29 -11.59
CA ASN A 56 -6.80 -1.39 -10.77
C ASN A 56 -6.02 -2.67 -11.09
N PHE A 57 -6.72 -3.79 -11.30
CA PHE A 57 -6.06 -5.04 -11.69
C PHE A 57 -5.42 -4.95 -13.09
N ASP A 58 -5.99 -4.16 -14.00
CA ASP A 58 -5.38 -3.89 -15.31
C ASP A 58 -4.06 -3.12 -15.16
N ASP A 59 -4.01 -2.10 -14.28
CA ASP A 59 -2.77 -1.39 -13.96
C ASP A 59 -1.73 -2.32 -13.31
N TYR A 60 -2.12 -3.13 -12.32
CA TYR A 60 -1.20 -4.06 -11.65
C TYR A 60 -0.69 -5.19 -12.56
N ALA A 61 -1.47 -5.60 -13.56
CA ALA A 61 -1.07 -6.58 -14.57
C ALA A 61 -0.16 -5.99 -15.65
N SER A 62 -0.11 -4.67 -15.77
CA SER A 62 0.76 -3.97 -16.70
C SER A 62 2.23 -4.25 -16.35
N ALA A 63 3.03 -4.64 -17.33
CA ALA A 63 4.42 -5.02 -17.13
C ALA A 63 5.41 -3.85 -17.30
N GLY A 64 4.91 -2.61 -17.28
CA GLY A 64 5.75 -1.42 -17.44
C GLY A 64 6.59 -1.11 -16.21
N PRO A 65 7.75 -0.46 -16.37
CA PRO A 65 8.63 -0.12 -15.24
C PRO A 65 8.02 0.91 -14.27
N ALA A 66 6.99 1.63 -14.70
CA ALA A 66 6.24 2.60 -13.88
C ALA A 66 4.88 2.06 -13.41
N SER A 67 4.54 0.80 -13.72
CA SER A 67 3.27 0.19 -13.31
C SER A 67 3.20 0.02 -11.81
N SER A 68 2.02 0.25 -11.25
CA SER A 68 1.79 0.05 -9.83
C SER A 68 2.02 -1.41 -9.43
N ILE A 69 2.49 -1.62 -8.22
CA ILE A 69 2.70 -2.94 -7.62
C ILE A 69 1.73 -3.08 -6.46
N ARG A 70 0.94 -4.18 -6.44
CA ARG A 70 0.03 -4.45 -5.34
C ARG A 70 0.14 -5.89 -4.89
N LEU A 71 0.34 -6.08 -3.60
CA LEU A 71 0.41 -7.38 -2.93
C LEU A 71 -0.83 -7.58 -2.07
N ALA A 72 -1.27 -8.82 -1.97
CA ALA A 72 -2.27 -9.26 -1.01
C ALA A 72 -1.60 -9.55 0.33
N VAL A 73 -2.20 -9.04 1.40
CA VAL A 73 -1.93 -9.43 2.78
C VAL A 73 -2.96 -10.51 3.14
N VAL A 74 -2.52 -11.73 3.37
CA VAL A 74 -3.44 -12.86 3.62
C VAL A 74 -3.15 -13.49 4.98
N LEU A 75 -4.21 -13.93 5.65
CA LEU A 75 -4.08 -14.69 6.89
C LEU A 75 -3.38 -16.02 6.62
N ARG A 76 -2.45 -16.41 7.49
CA ARG A 76 -1.78 -17.73 7.39
C ARG A 76 -2.75 -18.86 7.66
N ASP A 77 -3.67 -18.64 8.57
CA ASP A 77 -4.77 -19.56 8.84
C ASP A 77 -5.92 -19.25 7.87
N GLY A 78 -6.26 -20.21 7.01
CA GLY A 78 -7.37 -20.13 6.07
C GLY A 78 -7.12 -19.28 4.79
N GLY A 79 -6.01 -18.57 4.66
CA GLY A 79 -5.63 -17.86 3.42
C GLY A 79 -6.53 -16.69 3.01
N GLN A 80 -7.42 -16.21 3.91
CA GLN A 80 -8.34 -15.11 3.60
C GLN A 80 -7.57 -13.80 3.39
N LEU A 81 -8.05 -12.98 2.45
CA LEU A 81 -7.53 -11.64 2.23
C LEU A 81 -7.82 -10.77 3.45
N ALA A 82 -6.77 -10.22 4.04
CA ALA A 82 -6.80 -9.33 5.21
C ALA A 82 -6.37 -7.90 4.88
N GLY A 83 -5.95 -7.65 3.65
CA GLY A 83 -5.53 -6.33 3.23
C GLY A 83 -4.78 -6.33 1.91
N THR A 84 -4.39 -5.15 1.49
CA THR A 84 -3.49 -4.97 0.34
C THR A 84 -2.40 -3.95 0.67
N ILE A 85 -1.23 -4.08 0.04
CA ILE A 85 -0.11 -3.15 0.20
C ILE A 85 0.72 -3.12 -1.07
N GLY A 86 1.31 -1.97 -1.40
CA GLY A 86 2.18 -1.88 -2.55
C GLY A 86 2.63 -0.47 -2.88
N PHE A 87 3.06 -0.27 -4.11
CA PHE A 87 3.59 0.99 -4.59
C PHE A 87 2.78 1.54 -5.75
N ASN A 88 2.43 2.80 -5.66
CA ASN A 88 1.85 3.61 -6.72
C ASN A 88 2.88 4.68 -7.15
N ALA A 89 2.57 5.44 -8.20
CA ALA A 89 3.36 6.57 -8.65
C ALA A 89 4.88 6.25 -8.75
N ILE A 90 5.20 5.08 -9.30
CA ILE A 90 6.58 4.63 -9.46
C ILE A 90 7.26 5.46 -10.53
N SER A 91 8.39 6.07 -10.19
CA SER A 91 9.28 6.75 -11.12
C SER A 91 10.62 6.01 -11.23
N PRO A 92 10.83 5.23 -12.28
CA PRO A 92 12.10 4.54 -12.51
C PRO A 92 13.28 5.51 -12.68
N GLN A 93 13.04 6.62 -13.35
CA GLN A 93 14.05 7.66 -13.58
C GLN A 93 14.56 8.26 -12.26
N HIS A 94 13.66 8.55 -11.33
CA HIS A 94 14.00 9.16 -10.05
C HIS A 94 14.19 8.14 -8.93
N ARG A 95 13.91 6.86 -9.22
CA ARG A 95 13.97 5.76 -8.25
C ARG A 95 13.11 6.03 -7.02
N THR A 96 11.89 6.55 -7.25
CA THR A 96 10.92 6.91 -6.20
C THR A 96 9.62 6.15 -6.38
N ALA A 97 8.90 5.95 -5.28
CA ALA A 97 7.56 5.37 -5.27
C ALA A 97 6.72 5.92 -4.13
N GLU A 98 5.39 5.82 -4.26
CA GLU A 98 4.45 6.11 -3.17
C GLU A 98 3.88 4.80 -2.63
N ILE A 99 4.08 4.52 -1.33
CA ILE A 99 3.48 3.35 -0.69
C ILE A 99 2.01 3.62 -0.36
N ALA A 100 1.17 2.62 -0.61
CA ALA A 100 -0.24 2.65 -0.24
C ALA A 100 -0.66 1.29 0.32
N TYR A 101 -1.52 1.29 1.34
CA TYR A 101 -2.03 0.08 1.98
C TYR A 101 -3.43 0.31 2.54
N ASP A 102 -4.17 -0.78 2.62
CA ASP A 102 -5.45 -0.89 3.31
C ASP A 102 -5.53 -2.25 4.00
N LEU A 103 -6.15 -2.32 5.18
CA LEU A 103 -6.28 -3.54 5.97
C LEU A 103 -7.72 -3.70 6.46
N ALA A 104 -8.20 -4.94 6.43
CA ALA A 104 -9.48 -5.32 7.01
C ALA A 104 -9.49 -5.09 8.53
N PRO A 105 -10.63 -4.69 9.11
CA PRO A 105 -10.76 -4.45 10.56
C PRO A 105 -10.30 -5.62 11.43
N ALA A 106 -10.47 -6.84 10.96
CA ALA A 106 -10.09 -8.07 11.68
C ALA A 106 -8.60 -8.13 12.08
N VAL A 107 -7.73 -7.38 11.41
CA VAL A 107 -6.28 -7.38 11.71
C VAL A 107 -5.79 -6.04 12.30
N TRP A 108 -6.69 -5.12 12.61
CA TRP A 108 -6.31 -3.86 13.24
C TRP A 108 -5.84 -4.05 14.69
N GLY A 109 -4.97 -3.15 15.13
CA GLY A 109 -4.45 -3.16 16.51
C GLY A 109 -3.45 -4.28 16.83
N GLN A 110 -3.16 -5.16 15.87
CA GLN A 110 -2.30 -6.35 16.07
C GLN A 110 -0.86 -6.17 15.53
N GLY A 111 -0.47 -4.95 15.12
CA GLY A 111 0.88 -4.70 14.59
C GLY A 111 1.10 -5.09 13.12
N VAL A 112 0.09 -5.68 12.47
CA VAL A 112 0.18 -6.14 11.07
C VAL A 112 0.61 -5.01 10.13
N ALA A 113 -0.04 -3.82 10.21
CA ALA A 113 0.30 -2.69 9.36
C ALA A 113 1.80 -2.32 9.44
N THR A 114 2.32 -2.18 10.66
CA THR A 114 3.73 -1.82 10.88
C THR A 114 4.68 -2.87 10.30
N SER A 115 4.39 -4.16 10.50
CA SER A 115 5.20 -5.25 9.97
C SER A 115 5.21 -5.26 8.44
N VAL A 116 4.04 -5.23 7.80
CA VAL A 116 3.98 -5.33 6.33
C VAL A 116 4.51 -4.06 5.65
N VAL A 117 4.32 -2.88 6.23
CA VAL A 117 4.90 -1.63 5.71
C VAL A 117 6.44 -1.70 5.74
N ASN A 118 7.05 -2.07 6.88
CA ASN A 118 8.49 -2.24 6.96
C ASN A 118 9.01 -3.26 5.94
N ALA A 119 8.38 -4.43 5.86
CA ALA A 119 8.79 -5.49 4.94
C ALA A 119 8.76 -5.04 3.46
N VAL A 120 7.70 -4.34 3.06
CA VAL A 120 7.52 -3.87 1.68
C VAL A 120 8.46 -2.69 1.37
N VAL A 121 8.68 -1.78 2.31
CA VAL A 121 9.63 -0.68 2.17
C VAL A 121 11.06 -1.20 2.03
N ASP A 122 11.48 -2.12 2.87
CA ASP A 122 12.81 -2.72 2.80
C ASP A 122 12.99 -3.50 1.48
N TRP A 123 11.97 -4.22 1.02
CA TRP A 123 11.96 -4.85 -0.30
C TRP A 123 12.07 -3.82 -1.44
N GLY A 124 11.36 -2.70 -1.33
CA GLY A 124 11.45 -1.58 -2.29
C GLY A 124 12.87 -1.03 -2.42
N PHE A 125 13.55 -0.81 -1.30
CA PHE A 125 14.94 -0.34 -1.28
C PHE A 125 15.94 -1.39 -1.78
N GLN A 126 15.82 -2.62 -1.28
CA GLN A 126 16.84 -3.66 -1.50
C GLN A 126 16.71 -4.37 -2.85
N ARG A 127 15.47 -4.57 -3.34
CA ARG A 127 15.18 -5.38 -4.52
C ARG A 127 14.69 -4.57 -5.72
N LEU A 128 13.89 -3.53 -5.50
CA LEU A 128 13.40 -2.67 -6.57
C LEU A 128 14.31 -1.46 -6.79
N GLY A 129 15.23 -1.20 -5.87
CA GLY A 129 16.25 -0.17 -5.99
C GLY A 129 15.73 1.25 -5.82
N PHE A 130 14.59 1.45 -5.17
CA PHE A 130 14.14 2.79 -4.83
C PHE A 130 15.15 3.50 -3.91
N LEU A 131 15.26 4.81 -4.05
CA LEU A 131 16.03 5.67 -3.17
C LEU A 131 15.14 6.40 -2.17
N ARG A 132 13.89 6.61 -2.57
CA ARG A 132 12.88 7.30 -1.76
C ARG A 132 11.54 6.58 -1.89
N ILE A 133 10.92 6.33 -0.76
CA ILE A 133 9.53 5.88 -0.69
C ILE A 133 8.77 6.91 0.13
N GLN A 134 7.72 7.48 -0.46
CA GLN A 134 6.87 8.45 0.20
C GLN A 134 5.48 7.87 0.50
N ALA A 135 4.74 8.55 1.34
CA ALA A 135 3.33 8.29 1.63
C ALA A 135 2.59 9.60 1.81
N THR A 136 1.39 9.71 1.25
CA THR A 136 0.47 10.80 1.56
C THR A 136 -0.65 10.27 2.45
N VAL A 137 -0.92 10.93 3.56
CA VAL A 137 -1.92 10.52 4.53
C VAL A 137 -2.85 11.67 4.86
N LEU A 138 -4.16 11.42 4.83
CA LEU A 138 -5.17 12.41 5.22
C LEU A 138 -4.90 12.87 6.66
N GLU A 139 -4.96 14.18 6.92
CA GLU A 139 -4.57 14.77 8.22
C GLU A 139 -5.33 14.17 9.41
N SER A 140 -6.55 13.71 9.21
CA SER A 140 -7.38 13.06 10.23
C SER A 140 -7.09 11.56 10.43
N ASN A 141 -6.27 10.93 9.57
CA ASN A 141 -5.98 9.50 9.65
C ASN A 141 -4.84 9.19 10.63
N GLU A 142 -5.11 9.41 11.91
CA GLU A 142 -4.12 9.18 12.97
C GLU A 142 -3.58 7.75 13.02
N ARG A 143 -4.39 6.74 12.60
CA ARG A 143 -3.93 5.35 12.59
C ARG A 143 -2.78 5.16 11.59
N SER A 144 -2.95 5.67 10.36
CA SER A 144 -1.91 5.59 9.33
C SER A 144 -0.69 6.44 9.69
N ILE A 145 -0.90 7.64 10.27
CA ILE A 145 0.18 8.50 10.77
C ILE A 145 1.07 7.73 11.74
N ARG A 146 0.47 7.10 12.77
CA ARG A 146 1.23 6.30 13.75
C ARG A 146 1.97 5.11 13.13
N VAL A 147 1.42 4.49 12.08
CA VAL A 147 2.11 3.41 11.36
C VAL A 147 3.33 3.95 10.64
N LEU A 148 3.20 5.05 9.89
CA LEU A 148 4.30 5.66 9.15
C LEU A 148 5.45 6.08 10.09
N GLU A 149 5.13 6.74 11.21
CA GLU A 149 6.12 7.16 12.21
C GLU A 149 6.85 5.96 12.84
N ARG A 150 6.13 4.87 13.18
CA ARG A 150 6.75 3.62 13.66
C ARG A 150 7.62 2.93 12.61
N CYS A 151 7.36 3.16 11.34
CA CYS A 151 8.15 2.65 10.22
C CYS A 151 9.27 3.61 9.79
N ALA A 152 9.64 4.57 10.66
CA ALA A 152 10.70 5.56 10.43
C ALA A 152 10.49 6.42 9.16
N PHE A 153 9.25 6.71 8.82
CA PHE A 153 8.95 7.76 7.87
C PHE A 153 9.00 9.12 8.57
N GLU A 154 9.67 10.07 7.97
CA GLU A 154 9.76 11.44 8.43
C GLU A 154 8.71 12.31 7.74
N ARG A 155 8.07 13.20 8.49
CA ARG A 155 7.10 14.14 7.96
C ARG A 155 7.84 15.30 7.29
N GLU A 156 7.60 15.49 5.99
CA GLU A 156 8.28 16.50 5.18
C GLU A 156 7.39 17.70 4.79
N GLY A 157 6.08 17.55 4.80
CA GLY A 157 5.23 18.64 4.35
C GLY A 157 3.74 18.48 4.63
N TYR A 158 3.01 19.57 4.38
CA TYR A 158 1.57 19.66 4.48
C TYR A 158 0.98 20.11 3.15
N LEU A 159 0.16 19.26 2.55
CA LEU A 159 -0.43 19.44 1.25
C LEU A 159 -1.89 19.89 1.41
N ARG A 160 -2.14 21.18 1.21
CA ARG A 160 -3.50 21.73 1.30
C ARG A 160 -4.31 21.41 0.05
N CYS A 161 -5.57 21.05 0.24
CA CYS A 161 -6.49 20.74 -0.86
C CYS A 161 -5.95 19.71 -1.86
N TYR A 162 -5.24 18.70 -1.36
CA TYR A 162 -4.44 17.78 -2.19
C TYR A 162 -5.29 16.77 -2.96
N ARG A 163 -6.32 16.22 -2.31
CA ARG A 163 -7.23 15.23 -2.95
C ARG A 163 -8.66 15.47 -2.53
N GLN A 164 -9.60 15.09 -3.42
CA GLN A 164 -11.01 15.06 -3.08
C GLN A 164 -11.33 13.77 -2.32
N ILE A 165 -11.92 13.92 -1.14
CA ILE A 165 -12.45 12.84 -0.32
C ILE A 165 -13.95 13.03 -0.20
N ARG A 166 -14.73 12.19 -0.88
CA ARG A 166 -16.20 12.24 -0.90
C ARG A 166 -16.76 13.64 -1.18
N GLY A 167 -16.23 14.28 -2.24
CA GLY A 167 -16.68 15.60 -2.68
C GLY A 167 -16.18 16.77 -1.83
N ARG A 168 -15.33 16.52 -0.84
CA ARG A 168 -14.68 17.57 -0.04
C ARG A 168 -13.18 17.56 -0.27
N SER A 169 -12.59 18.74 -0.34
CA SER A 169 -11.13 18.87 -0.44
C SER A 169 -10.48 18.48 0.86
N GLY A 170 -9.56 17.53 0.81
CA GLY A 170 -8.80 17.03 1.96
C GLY A 170 -7.37 17.55 1.97
N ASN A 171 -6.87 17.80 3.17
CA ASN A 171 -5.47 18.14 3.40
C ASN A 171 -4.70 16.87 3.81
N PHE A 172 -3.45 16.78 3.39
CA PHE A 172 -2.64 15.59 3.61
C PHE A 172 -1.29 15.95 4.19
N TRP A 173 -0.77 15.09 5.04
CA TRP A 173 0.64 15.07 5.39
C TRP A 173 1.43 14.28 4.35
N LEU A 174 2.58 14.79 3.97
CA LEU A 174 3.59 14.08 3.18
C LEU A 174 4.63 13.51 4.13
N TYR A 175 4.82 12.21 4.05
CA TYR A 175 5.87 11.47 4.75
C TYR A 175 6.81 10.82 3.74
N ALA A 176 8.07 10.65 4.12
CA ALA A 176 9.03 9.92 3.30
C ALA A 176 10.01 9.12 4.14
N ARG A 177 10.51 8.04 3.55
CA ARG A 177 11.66 7.28 4.05
C ARG A 177 12.67 7.16 2.93
N ILE A 178 13.93 7.43 3.25
CA ILE A 178 15.05 7.43 2.31
C ILE A 178 15.88 6.17 2.53
N ALA A 179 16.35 5.56 1.44
CA ALA A 179 17.28 4.43 1.54
C ALA A 179 18.55 4.88 2.26
N ALA A 180 19.07 4.03 3.15
CA ALA A 180 20.37 4.29 3.76
C ALA A 180 21.44 4.48 2.68
N ALA A 181 22.33 5.44 2.86
CA ALA A 181 23.47 5.63 1.97
C ALA A 181 24.30 4.33 1.93
N ARG A 182 24.59 3.83 0.73
CA ARG A 182 25.47 2.69 0.52
C ARG A 182 26.91 3.14 0.48
#